data_6f9858eb5826acc0786885204db222e2
#
_entry.id   6f9858eb5826acc0786885204db222e2
#
_cell.length_a   1.000
_cell.length_b   1.000
_cell.length_c   1.000
_cell.angle_alpha   90.00
_cell.angle_beta   90.00
_cell.angle_gamma   90.00
#
_symmetry.space_group_name_H-M   'P 1'
#
loop_
_entity.id
_entity.type
_entity.pdbx_description
1 polymer ?
#
loop_
_entity_poly.entity_id
_entity_poly.type
_entity_poly.pdbx_seq_one_letter_code
_entity_poly.pdbx_strand_id
1 'polypeptide(L)'
;MKFLGLVGAVIGTLLGGGFLGAIAGYVFGSALQNAFTGEDESSGQPNTDYGYQGDTYSSSVNHQQQVRARFIFSIMVLSSHIIKADGKIMHSEMEHVRRFLENNFAAMEKNEGEAILLRLFDYRKQQGEYEWRRQLEGVCSELNSMFSTEVRSQLMAYLCDIIKADGKIDRTEVDAAKDIARLLLLNSSIVDSLLSLGGTELDDAYRVLGVSADCSDAELRRAYRALVKKYHPDLVEGMGNDVKETAKRRLQEINNAKEIIDRARAVK
;
A
#
# COMPACT_ATOMS: atom_id res chain seq x y z
N MET A 1 16.77 3.29 -22.45
CA MET A 1 18.01 2.74 -21.85
C MET A 1 17.71 2.14 -20.50
N LYS A 2 17.75 0.79 -20.37
CA LYS A 2 17.27 0.05 -19.18
C LYS A 2 18.41 -0.47 -18.29
N PHE A 3 19.59 0.22 -18.33
CA PHE A 3 20.81 -0.31 -17.73
C PHE A 3 20.81 -0.25 -16.19
N LEU A 4 20.40 0.85 -15.58
CA LEU A 4 20.37 0.99 -14.11
C LEU A 4 19.32 0.09 -13.46
N GLY A 5 18.16 -0.12 -14.09
CA GLY A 5 17.16 -1.07 -13.60
C GLY A 5 17.69 -2.50 -13.60
N LEU A 6 18.42 -2.89 -14.67
CA LEU A 6 19.07 -4.21 -14.75
C LEU A 6 20.16 -4.38 -13.69
N VAL A 7 21.00 -3.36 -13.48
CA VAL A 7 22.02 -3.36 -12.42
C VAL A 7 21.40 -3.44 -11.04
N GLY A 8 20.32 -2.68 -10.78
CA GLY A 8 19.57 -2.74 -9.52
C GLY A 8 18.95 -4.13 -9.28
N ALA A 9 18.41 -4.78 -10.33
CA ALA A 9 17.89 -6.13 -10.24
C ALA A 9 18.98 -7.16 -9.87
N VAL A 10 20.17 -7.04 -10.46
CA VAL A 10 21.31 -7.93 -10.16
C VAL A 10 21.81 -7.71 -8.72
N ILE A 11 21.92 -6.47 -8.27
CA ILE A 11 22.30 -6.15 -6.88
C ILE A 11 21.25 -6.66 -5.90
N GLY A 12 19.96 -6.49 -6.20
CA GLY A 12 18.87 -6.98 -5.36
C GLY A 12 18.89 -8.51 -5.16
N THR A 13 19.24 -9.28 -6.21
CA THR A 13 19.43 -10.74 -6.10
C THR A 13 20.66 -11.12 -5.29
N LEU A 14 21.76 -10.40 -5.46
CA LEU A 14 23.03 -10.65 -4.76
C LEU A 14 22.96 -10.37 -3.25
N LEU A 15 22.13 -9.43 -2.82
CA LEU A 15 21.91 -9.08 -1.41
C LEU A 15 20.94 -10.04 -0.69
N GLY A 16 20.65 -11.20 -1.26
CA GLY A 16 19.83 -12.24 -0.64
C GLY A 16 18.30 -12.05 -0.79
N GLY A 17 17.88 -11.05 -1.56
CA GLY A 17 16.46 -10.76 -1.81
C GLY A 17 15.82 -11.68 -2.86
N GLY A 18 16.57 -12.61 -3.46
CA GLY A 18 16.06 -13.52 -4.48
C GLY A 18 15.37 -12.77 -5.64
N PHE A 19 14.33 -13.37 -6.23
CA PHE A 19 13.59 -12.79 -7.34
C PHE A 19 12.84 -11.51 -6.96
N LEU A 20 12.29 -11.45 -5.75
CA LEU A 20 11.64 -10.22 -5.24
C LEU A 20 12.64 -9.09 -5.03
N GLY A 21 13.84 -9.41 -4.56
CA GLY A 21 14.94 -8.44 -4.51
C GLY A 21 15.34 -7.94 -5.89
N ALA A 22 15.29 -8.80 -6.91
CA ALA A 22 15.55 -8.41 -8.31
C ALA A 22 14.46 -7.45 -8.82
N ILE A 23 13.18 -7.72 -8.55
CA ILE A 23 12.08 -6.83 -8.92
C ILE A 23 12.18 -5.51 -8.17
N ALA A 24 12.39 -5.55 -6.85
CA ALA A 24 12.61 -4.36 -6.05
C ALA A 24 13.78 -3.53 -6.58
N GLY A 25 14.92 -4.17 -6.84
CA GLY A 25 16.11 -3.52 -7.40
C GLY A 25 15.89 -2.94 -8.79
N TYR A 26 15.08 -3.58 -9.64
CA TYR A 26 14.70 -3.05 -10.95
C TYR A 26 13.82 -1.80 -10.82
N VAL A 27 12.80 -1.84 -9.96
CA VAL A 27 11.92 -0.69 -9.68
C VAL A 27 12.71 0.47 -9.08
N PHE A 28 13.60 0.18 -8.12
CA PHE A 28 14.50 1.18 -7.54
C PHE A 28 15.47 1.76 -8.55
N GLY A 29 16.12 0.91 -9.33
CA GLY A 29 17.09 1.34 -10.31
C GLY A 29 16.47 2.21 -11.41
N SER A 30 15.26 1.89 -11.87
CA SER A 30 14.53 2.69 -12.85
C SER A 30 14.02 4.01 -12.27
N ALA A 31 13.52 4.02 -11.03
CA ALA A 31 13.09 5.25 -10.35
C ALA A 31 14.27 6.21 -10.07
N LEU A 32 15.45 5.66 -9.72
CA LEU A 32 16.67 6.43 -9.54
C LEU A 32 17.16 7.02 -10.88
N GLN A 33 17.13 6.24 -11.96
CA GLN A 33 17.52 6.70 -13.29
C GLN A 33 16.67 7.91 -13.72
N ASN A 34 15.37 7.87 -13.49
CA ASN A 34 14.47 8.96 -13.84
C ASN A 34 14.63 10.20 -12.95
N ALA A 35 15.10 10.04 -11.72
CA ALA A 35 15.43 11.16 -10.83
C ALA A 35 16.76 11.85 -11.23
N PHE A 36 17.68 11.13 -11.89
CA PHE A 36 18.97 11.66 -12.36
C PHE A 36 18.97 12.13 -13.81
N THR A 37 17.97 11.78 -14.63
CA THR A 37 17.83 12.23 -16.02
C THR A 37 16.90 13.43 -16.21
N GLY A 38 16.57 14.16 -15.14
CA GLY A 38 15.97 15.49 -15.23
C GLY A 38 16.91 16.39 -16.02
N GLU A 39 16.50 16.75 -17.21
CA GLU A 39 17.16 17.51 -18.26
C GLU A 39 18.20 18.52 -17.77
N ASP A 40 19.47 18.23 -18.05
CA ASP A 40 20.46 19.24 -18.38
C ASP A 40 21.44 18.62 -19.39
N GLU A 41 21.15 18.80 -20.67
CA GLU A 41 22.16 18.70 -21.72
C GLU A 41 23.16 19.85 -21.55
N SER A 42 24.22 19.61 -20.81
CA SER A 42 25.44 20.35 -21.03
C SER A 42 26.65 19.45 -20.83
N SER A 43 27.31 19.27 -21.93
CA SER A 43 28.60 18.60 -22.11
C SER A 43 29.68 19.06 -21.11
N GLY A 44 30.27 18.12 -20.38
CA GLY A 44 31.44 18.39 -19.53
C GLY A 44 32.14 17.10 -19.11
N GLN A 45 33.36 16.95 -19.54
CA GLN A 45 34.27 15.84 -19.25
C GLN A 45 34.49 15.59 -17.75
N PRO A 46 34.82 14.35 -17.34
CA PRO A 46 35.04 14.01 -15.94
C PRO A 46 36.41 14.53 -15.50
N ASN A 47 36.42 15.47 -14.57
CA ASN A 47 37.62 15.85 -13.85
C ASN A 47 37.60 15.19 -12.47
N THR A 48 38.55 14.31 -12.22
CA THR A 48 38.81 13.70 -10.93
C THR A 48 39.45 14.74 -10.02
N ASP A 49 38.74 15.21 -8.97
CA ASP A 49 39.43 15.80 -7.84
C ASP A 49 38.72 15.39 -6.54
N TYR A 50 39.48 14.88 -5.58
CA TYR A 50 39.08 14.43 -4.27
C TYR A 50 38.93 15.64 -3.34
N GLY A 51 37.67 16.00 -3.06
CA GLY A 51 37.32 17.02 -2.07
C GLY A 51 36.19 16.57 -1.14
N TYR A 52 36.52 16.11 0.04
CA TYR A 52 35.62 15.81 1.15
C TYR A 52 34.99 17.12 1.67
N GLN A 53 33.69 17.37 1.37
CA GLN A 53 32.82 18.22 2.22
C GLN A 53 31.38 18.29 1.67
N GLY A 54 30.38 17.83 2.45
CA GLY A 54 29.01 18.33 2.27
C GLY A 54 27.91 17.32 1.97
N ASP A 55 27.83 16.13 2.62
CA ASP A 55 26.83 15.10 2.29
C ASP A 55 25.70 14.92 3.31
N THR A 56 25.35 15.93 4.09
CA THR A 56 24.29 15.77 5.08
C THR A 56 22.88 15.98 4.49
N TYR A 57 22.74 16.70 3.39
CA TYR A 57 21.46 16.97 2.73
C TYR A 57 21.06 15.90 1.69
N SER A 58 21.99 15.28 0.98
CA SER A 58 21.69 14.23 0.00
C SER A 58 21.35 12.88 0.63
N SER A 59 21.85 12.59 1.85
CA SER A 59 21.54 11.33 2.53
C SER A 59 20.10 11.25 3.04
N SER A 60 19.50 12.36 3.47
CA SER A 60 18.12 12.38 3.95
C SER A 60 17.09 12.23 2.80
N VAL A 61 17.35 12.87 1.67
CA VAL A 61 16.49 12.74 0.46
C VAL A 61 16.55 11.32 -0.09
N ASN A 62 17.72 10.70 -0.14
CA ASN A 62 17.89 9.31 -0.57
C ASN A 62 17.18 8.33 0.36
N HIS A 63 17.23 8.55 1.68
CA HIS A 63 16.56 7.68 2.64
C HIS A 63 15.03 7.72 2.48
N GLN A 64 14.45 8.90 2.33
CA GLN A 64 13.01 9.06 2.17
C GLN A 64 12.48 8.45 0.85
N GLN A 65 13.25 8.57 -0.22
CA GLN A 65 12.95 7.91 -1.50
C GLN A 65 13.02 6.38 -1.39
N GLN A 66 14.01 5.85 -0.68
CA GLN A 66 14.13 4.42 -0.44
C GLN A 66 12.95 3.87 0.38
N VAL A 67 12.57 4.53 1.46
CA VAL A 67 11.40 4.14 2.28
C VAL A 67 10.12 4.12 1.43
N ARG A 68 9.90 5.18 0.64
CA ARG A 68 8.75 5.26 -0.27
C ARG A 68 8.72 4.12 -1.28
N ALA A 69 9.83 3.83 -1.92
CA ALA A 69 9.88 2.80 -2.94
C ALA A 69 9.68 1.39 -2.34
N ARG A 70 10.23 1.10 -1.15
CA ARG A 70 9.95 -0.15 -0.41
C ARG A 70 8.47 -0.27 -0.06
N PHE A 71 7.85 0.80 0.40
CA PHE A 71 6.42 0.84 0.69
C PHE A 71 5.58 0.52 -0.55
N ILE A 72 5.88 1.15 -1.69
CA ILE A 72 5.18 0.93 -2.95
C ILE A 72 5.37 -0.52 -3.45
N PHE A 73 6.59 -1.05 -3.37
CA PHE A 73 6.85 -2.44 -3.71
C PHE A 73 6.03 -3.40 -2.81
N SER A 74 5.99 -3.14 -1.52
CA SER A 74 5.18 -3.92 -0.58
C SER A 74 3.70 -3.89 -0.95
N ILE A 75 3.17 -2.72 -1.31
CA ILE A 75 1.78 -2.59 -1.81
C ILE A 75 1.55 -3.50 -3.03
N MET A 76 2.48 -3.54 -3.98
CA MET A 76 2.33 -4.38 -5.17
C MET A 76 2.29 -5.87 -4.83
N VAL A 77 3.16 -6.33 -3.92
CA VAL A 77 3.17 -7.72 -3.46
C VAL A 77 1.85 -8.07 -2.76
N LEU A 78 1.38 -7.21 -1.85
CA LEU A 78 0.14 -7.43 -1.11
C LEU A 78 -1.09 -7.36 -2.03
N SER A 79 -1.13 -6.41 -2.96
CA SER A 79 -2.18 -6.29 -3.98
C SER A 79 -2.24 -7.54 -4.87
N SER A 80 -1.08 -8.03 -5.34
CA SER A 80 -1.02 -9.23 -6.16
C SER A 80 -1.51 -10.48 -5.42
N HIS A 81 -1.33 -10.53 -4.09
CA HIS A 81 -1.85 -11.62 -3.27
C HIS A 81 -3.37 -11.62 -3.21
N ILE A 82 -4.00 -10.46 -3.03
CA ILE A 82 -5.46 -10.30 -3.00
C ILE A 82 -6.05 -10.61 -4.39
N ILE A 83 -5.59 -9.94 -5.44
CA ILE A 83 -6.10 -10.10 -6.82
C ILE A 83 -6.05 -11.56 -7.28
N LYS A 84 -5.10 -12.35 -6.80
CA LYS A 84 -4.95 -13.75 -7.19
C LYS A 84 -5.62 -14.72 -6.21
N ALA A 85 -6.32 -14.25 -5.19
CA ALA A 85 -6.88 -15.09 -4.14
C ALA A 85 -8.00 -16.03 -4.67
N ASP A 86 -8.88 -15.54 -5.52
CA ASP A 86 -9.95 -16.33 -6.14
C ASP A 86 -9.51 -17.10 -7.40
N GLY A 87 -8.25 -16.92 -7.84
CA GLY A 87 -7.68 -17.52 -9.05
C GLY A 87 -8.01 -16.78 -10.35
N LYS A 88 -8.83 -15.73 -10.31
CA LYS A 88 -9.17 -14.88 -11.45
C LYS A 88 -8.46 -13.53 -11.30
N ILE A 89 -8.30 -12.83 -12.38
CA ILE A 89 -7.74 -11.49 -12.40
C ILE A 89 -8.78 -10.59 -13.06
N MET A 90 -9.43 -9.73 -12.25
CA MET A 90 -10.44 -8.84 -12.78
C MET A 90 -9.80 -7.58 -13.36
N HIS A 91 -10.36 -7.06 -14.44
CA HIS A 91 -9.84 -5.85 -15.09
C HIS A 91 -9.91 -4.63 -14.18
N SER A 92 -10.97 -4.52 -13.37
CA SER A 92 -11.17 -3.43 -12.41
C SER A 92 -10.12 -3.39 -11.30
N GLU A 93 -9.72 -4.54 -10.77
CA GLU A 93 -8.66 -4.65 -9.76
C GLU A 93 -7.29 -4.27 -10.34
N MET A 94 -6.99 -4.78 -11.55
CA MET A 94 -5.77 -4.43 -12.28
C MET A 94 -5.73 -2.92 -12.60
N GLU A 95 -6.85 -2.34 -12.97
CA GLU A 95 -6.98 -0.90 -13.24
C GLU A 95 -6.77 -0.07 -11.97
N HIS A 96 -7.24 -0.56 -10.81
CA HIS A 96 -7.01 0.11 -9.52
C HIS A 96 -5.52 0.17 -9.17
N VAL A 97 -4.81 -0.94 -9.31
CA VAL A 97 -3.36 -1.00 -9.07
C VAL A 97 -2.58 -0.25 -10.15
N ARG A 98 -3.02 -0.30 -11.41
CA ARG A 98 -2.41 0.46 -12.51
C ARG A 98 -2.45 1.96 -12.24
N ARG A 99 -3.61 2.51 -11.84
CA ARG A 99 -3.75 3.92 -11.44
C ARG A 99 -2.82 4.28 -10.28
N PHE A 100 -2.72 3.41 -9.29
CA PHE A 100 -1.78 3.61 -8.20
C PHE A 100 -0.33 3.74 -8.71
N LEU A 101 0.08 2.88 -9.63
CA LEU A 101 1.43 2.92 -10.20
C LEU A 101 1.66 4.18 -11.03
N GLU A 102 0.71 4.57 -11.89
CA GLU A 102 0.78 5.79 -12.71
C GLU A 102 0.92 7.05 -11.84
N ASN A 103 0.14 7.14 -10.77
CA ASN A 103 0.14 8.31 -9.86
C ASN A 103 1.40 8.42 -9.00
N ASN A 104 2.09 7.31 -8.77
CA ASN A 104 3.25 7.25 -7.90
C ASN A 104 4.59 7.16 -8.64
N PHE A 105 4.54 6.76 -9.92
CA PHE A 105 5.71 6.63 -10.80
C PHE A 105 5.45 7.39 -12.09
N ALA A 106 5.53 8.73 -12.04
CA ALA A 106 5.29 9.61 -13.20
C ALA A 106 6.17 9.32 -14.43
N ALA A 107 7.26 8.57 -14.25
CA ALA A 107 8.19 8.16 -15.29
C ALA A 107 8.05 6.67 -15.67
N MET A 108 7.13 5.93 -15.08
CA MET A 108 6.89 4.53 -15.41
C MET A 108 5.99 4.48 -16.65
N GLU A 109 6.48 3.85 -17.72
CA GLU A 109 5.63 3.62 -18.89
C GLU A 109 4.42 2.77 -18.47
N LYS A 110 3.26 3.10 -19.03
CA LYS A 110 1.96 2.49 -18.72
C LYS A 110 1.96 0.95 -18.65
N ASN A 111 2.85 0.32 -19.43
CA ASN A 111 3.01 -1.12 -19.54
C ASN A 111 3.98 -1.74 -18.50
N GLU A 112 4.81 -0.93 -17.82
CA GLU A 112 5.81 -1.47 -16.88
C GLU A 112 5.18 -1.93 -15.57
N GLY A 113 4.20 -1.19 -15.04
CA GLY A 113 3.49 -1.56 -13.83
C GLY A 113 2.70 -2.85 -13.98
N GLU A 114 2.01 -3.02 -15.10
CA GLU A 114 1.31 -4.26 -15.43
C GLU A 114 2.29 -5.43 -15.56
N ALA A 115 3.43 -5.22 -16.24
CA ALA A 115 4.46 -6.24 -16.37
C ALA A 115 5.03 -6.70 -15.01
N ILE A 116 5.12 -5.80 -14.01
CA ILE A 116 5.56 -6.16 -12.66
C ILE A 116 4.52 -7.05 -11.97
N LEU A 117 3.23 -6.70 -12.02
CA LEU A 117 2.17 -7.53 -11.46
C LEU A 117 2.11 -8.92 -12.10
N LEU A 118 2.19 -8.98 -13.43
CA LEU A 118 2.23 -10.25 -14.16
C LEU A 118 3.43 -11.10 -13.74
N ARG A 119 4.62 -10.49 -13.54
CA ARG A 119 5.80 -11.20 -13.02
C ARG A 119 5.59 -11.70 -11.59
N LEU A 120 4.89 -10.98 -10.73
CA LEU A 120 4.56 -11.44 -9.37
C LEU A 120 3.61 -12.64 -9.41
N PHE A 121 2.61 -12.63 -10.31
CA PHE A 121 1.72 -13.78 -10.50
C PHE A 121 2.47 -15.00 -11.03
N ASP A 122 3.35 -14.82 -12.03
CA ASP A 122 4.18 -15.89 -12.57
C ASP A 122 5.16 -16.44 -11.52
N TYR A 123 5.78 -15.58 -10.73
CA TYR A 123 6.64 -15.98 -9.63
C TYR A 123 5.89 -16.86 -8.62
N ARG A 124 4.71 -16.42 -8.16
CA ARG A 124 3.86 -17.21 -7.25
C ARG A 124 3.55 -18.58 -7.84
N LYS A 125 3.21 -18.63 -9.14
CA LYS A 125 2.90 -19.88 -9.84
C LYS A 125 4.12 -20.82 -9.92
N GLN A 126 5.32 -20.28 -10.16
CA GLN A 126 6.56 -21.06 -10.33
C GLN A 126 7.12 -21.56 -8.98
N GLN A 127 7.10 -20.70 -7.95
CA GLN A 127 7.70 -21.03 -6.66
C GLN A 127 6.75 -21.80 -5.73
N GLY A 128 5.44 -21.77 -6.01
CA GLY A 128 4.40 -22.40 -5.21
C GLY A 128 4.01 -21.61 -3.96
N GLU A 129 2.92 -22.06 -3.34
CA GLU A 129 2.28 -21.31 -2.24
C GLU A 129 3.16 -21.21 -0.98
N TYR A 130 3.99 -22.21 -0.68
CA TYR A 130 4.86 -22.18 0.49
C TYR A 130 5.91 -21.05 0.41
N GLU A 131 6.61 -20.94 -0.72
CA GLU A 131 7.63 -19.90 -0.91
C GLU A 131 6.96 -18.52 -1.05
N TRP A 132 5.82 -18.44 -1.72
CA TRP A 132 5.03 -17.23 -1.78
C TRP A 132 4.63 -16.73 -0.39
N ARG A 133 4.15 -17.65 0.47
CA ARG A 133 3.80 -17.34 1.86
C ARG A 133 4.98 -16.77 2.64
N ARG A 134 6.14 -17.36 2.49
CA ARG A 134 7.37 -16.90 3.15
C ARG A 134 7.76 -15.49 2.70
N GLN A 135 7.60 -15.18 1.40
CA GLN A 135 7.85 -13.84 0.87
C GLN A 135 6.84 -12.82 1.42
N LEU A 136 5.57 -13.19 1.48
CA LEU A 136 4.52 -12.35 2.04
C LEU A 136 4.79 -12.01 3.51
N GLU A 137 5.19 -13.00 4.31
CA GLU A 137 5.58 -12.82 5.70
C GLU A 137 6.79 -11.88 5.84
N GLY A 138 7.79 -12.02 4.97
CA GLY A 138 8.95 -11.14 4.92
C GLY A 138 8.57 -9.68 4.64
N VAL A 139 7.75 -9.44 3.64
CA VAL A 139 7.23 -8.11 3.29
C VAL A 139 6.43 -7.50 4.46
N CYS A 140 5.54 -8.28 5.08
CA CYS A 140 4.76 -7.79 6.22
C CYS A 140 5.64 -7.50 7.44
N SER A 141 6.67 -8.33 7.70
CA SER A 141 7.64 -8.11 8.77
C SER A 141 8.42 -6.81 8.57
N GLU A 142 8.84 -6.51 7.34
CA GLU A 142 9.50 -5.25 7.00
C GLU A 142 8.56 -4.06 7.24
N LEU A 143 7.31 -4.13 6.76
CA LEU A 143 6.31 -3.08 7.00
C LEU A 143 6.05 -2.86 8.49
N ASN A 144 6.03 -3.93 9.30
CA ASN A 144 5.85 -3.84 10.74
C ASN A 144 7.01 -3.11 11.44
N SER A 145 8.22 -3.25 10.92
CA SER A 145 9.41 -2.59 11.48
C SER A 145 9.51 -1.11 11.07
N MET A 146 9.01 -0.77 9.88
CA MET A 146 9.17 0.57 9.29
C MET A 146 8.01 1.51 9.60
N PHE A 147 6.79 1.00 9.79
CA PHE A 147 5.59 1.81 9.84
C PHE A 147 4.76 1.59 11.12
N SER A 148 4.15 2.67 11.60
CA SER A 148 3.24 2.63 12.73
C SER A 148 1.95 1.83 12.41
N THR A 149 1.21 1.44 13.43
CA THR A 149 -0.08 0.76 13.30
C THR A 149 -1.08 1.55 12.47
N GLU A 150 -1.04 2.88 12.57
CA GLU A 150 -1.92 3.79 11.83
C GLU A 150 -1.63 3.71 10.33
N VAL A 151 -0.36 3.79 9.91
CA VAL A 151 0.06 3.69 8.50
C VAL A 151 -0.30 2.31 7.94
N ARG A 152 -0.04 1.23 8.69
CA ARG A 152 -0.42 -0.13 8.28
C ARG A 152 -1.95 -0.31 8.15
N SER A 153 -2.72 0.38 8.99
CA SER A 153 -4.18 0.38 8.89
C SER A 153 -4.68 1.13 7.65
N GLN A 154 -4.02 2.20 7.26
CA GLN A 154 -4.33 2.91 6.02
C GLN A 154 -3.95 2.10 4.78
N LEU A 155 -2.85 1.35 4.84
CA LEU A 155 -2.50 0.37 3.81
C LEU A 155 -3.60 -0.69 3.67
N MET A 156 -4.12 -1.23 4.79
CA MET A 156 -5.25 -2.17 4.73
C MET A 156 -6.50 -1.54 4.11
N ALA A 157 -6.79 -0.26 4.38
CA ALA A 157 -7.90 0.44 3.73
C ALA A 157 -7.73 0.49 2.20
N TYR A 158 -6.53 0.83 1.72
CA TYR A 158 -6.22 0.80 0.29
C TYR A 158 -6.38 -0.61 -0.31
N LEU A 159 -5.89 -1.66 0.36
CA LEU A 159 -6.04 -3.04 -0.11
C LEU A 159 -7.51 -3.49 -0.16
N CYS A 160 -8.34 -3.05 0.78
CA CYS A 160 -9.79 -3.30 0.75
C CYS A 160 -10.50 -2.55 -0.38
N ASP A 161 -9.97 -1.42 -0.86
CA ASP A 161 -10.52 -0.72 -2.02
C ASP A 161 -10.31 -1.52 -3.33
N ILE A 162 -9.25 -2.32 -3.41
CA ILE A 162 -9.05 -3.24 -4.53
C ILE A 162 -10.19 -4.28 -4.57
N ILE A 163 -10.54 -4.88 -3.43
CA ILE A 163 -11.64 -5.85 -3.31
C ILE A 163 -12.99 -5.22 -3.71
N LYS A 164 -13.18 -3.94 -3.44
CA LYS A 164 -14.41 -3.21 -3.81
C LYS A 164 -14.45 -2.77 -5.27
N ALA A 165 -13.36 -2.87 -6.01
CA ALA A 165 -13.21 -2.23 -7.33
C ALA A 165 -14.18 -2.74 -8.40
N ASP A 166 -14.63 -3.99 -8.32
CA ASP A 166 -15.61 -4.59 -9.25
C ASP A 166 -17.04 -4.58 -8.71
N GLY A 167 -17.25 -4.10 -7.48
CA GLY A 167 -18.55 -4.05 -6.80
C GLY A 167 -19.02 -5.39 -6.25
N LYS A 168 -18.21 -6.45 -6.34
CA LYS A 168 -18.47 -7.76 -5.75
C LYS A 168 -17.36 -8.09 -4.77
N ILE A 169 -17.74 -8.60 -3.62
CA ILE A 169 -16.78 -8.98 -2.58
C ILE A 169 -16.73 -10.51 -2.55
N ASP A 170 -15.61 -11.07 -3.02
CA ASP A 170 -15.37 -12.51 -2.97
C ASP A 170 -14.83 -12.91 -1.57
N ARG A 171 -15.27 -14.07 -1.11
CA ARG A 171 -14.88 -14.58 0.21
C ARG A 171 -13.38 -14.89 0.28
N THR A 172 -12.79 -15.38 -0.79
CA THR A 172 -11.37 -15.73 -0.84
C THR A 172 -10.49 -14.49 -0.77
N GLU A 173 -10.90 -13.37 -1.35
CA GLU A 173 -10.23 -12.08 -1.24
C GLU A 173 -10.34 -11.50 0.18
N VAL A 174 -11.51 -11.63 0.81
CA VAL A 174 -11.72 -11.23 2.21
C VAL A 174 -10.82 -12.04 3.14
N ASP A 175 -10.73 -13.37 2.92
CA ASP A 175 -9.87 -14.24 3.72
C ASP A 175 -8.39 -13.90 3.50
N ALA A 176 -7.96 -13.61 2.27
CA ALA A 176 -6.61 -13.13 1.96
C ALA A 176 -6.30 -11.78 2.64
N ALA A 177 -7.24 -10.84 2.61
CA ALA A 177 -7.08 -9.56 3.29
C ALA A 177 -6.99 -9.71 4.82
N LYS A 178 -7.80 -10.58 5.41
CA LYS A 178 -7.74 -10.91 6.85
C LYS A 178 -6.41 -11.57 7.23
N ASP A 179 -5.84 -12.35 6.33
CA ASP A 179 -4.54 -12.96 6.52
C ASP A 179 -3.42 -11.91 6.50
N ILE A 180 -3.44 -11.01 5.52
CA ILE A 180 -2.53 -9.85 5.49
C ILE A 180 -2.67 -9.01 6.76
N ALA A 181 -3.89 -8.72 7.22
CA ALA A 181 -4.12 -7.93 8.44
C ALA A 181 -3.42 -8.59 9.65
N ARG A 182 -3.53 -9.91 9.80
CA ARG A 182 -2.82 -10.66 10.87
C ARG A 182 -1.31 -10.56 10.73
N LEU A 183 -0.78 -10.71 9.53
CA LEU A 183 0.67 -10.57 9.27
C LEU A 183 1.17 -9.15 9.54
N LEU A 184 0.34 -8.15 9.32
CA LEU A 184 0.61 -6.74 9.65
C LEU A 184 0.36 -6.41 11.13
N LEU A 185 0.16 -7.42 11.99
CA LEU A 185 -0.13 -7.27 13.42
C LEU A 185 -1.34 -6.35 13.69
N LEU A 186 -2.35 -6.43 12.83
CA LEU A 186 -3.63 -5.75 12.97
C LEU A 186 -4.73 -6.74 13.37
N ASN A 187 -5.78 -6.26 14.02
CA ASN A 187 -6.97 -7.08 14.24
C ASN A 187 -7.66 -7.34 12.90
N SER A 188 -7.91 -8.61 12.58
CA SER A 188 -8.55 -9.00 11.30
C SER A 188 -9.97 -8.42 11.12
N SER A 189 -10.65 -8.04 12.22
CA SER A 189 -11.95 -7.34 12.16
C SER A 189 -11.88 -5.98 11.46
N ILE A 190 -10.67 -5.41 11.28
CA ILE A 190 -10.48 -4.19 10.49
C ILE A 190 -10.97 -4.38 9.04
N VAL A 191 -10.81 -5.58 8.48
CA VAL A 191 -11.25 -5.89 7.11
C VAL A 191 -12.77 -5.86 7.02
N ASP A 192 -13.49 -6.47 7.98
CA ASP A 192 -14.95 -6.45 8.02
C ASP A 192 -15.49 -5.01 8.13
N SER A 193 -14.83 -4.19 8.95
CA SER A 193 -15.14 -2.76 9.09
C SER A 193 -14.86 -1.95 7.82
N LEU A 194 -13.76 -2.25 7.12
CA LEU A 194 -13.37 -1.54 5.89
C LEU A 194 -14.26 -1.92 4.70
N LEU A 195 -14.69 -3.18 4.63
CA LEU A 195 -15.57 -3.68 3.57
C LEU A 195 -17.05 -3.46 3.86
N SER A 196 -17.43 -3.04 5.06
CA SER A 196 -18.83 -2.84 5.51
C SER A 196 -19.68 -4.10 5.25
N LEU A 197 -19.20 -5.26 5.73
CA LEU A 197 -19.83 -6.56 5.45
C LEU A 197 -21.08 -6.76 6.29
N GLY A 198 -22.25 -6.61 5.67
CA GLY A 198 -23.60 -7.00 6.15
C GLY A 198 -24.22 -6.05 7.19
N GLY A 199 -25.50 -5.75 7.05
CA GLY A 199 -26.28 -4.97 8.00
C GLY A 199 -27.14 -3.88 7.36
N THR A 200 -27.87 -3.13 8.20
CA THR A 200 -28.54 -1.90 7.80
C THR A 200 -27.53 -0.75 7.73
N GLU A 201 -27.92 0.37 7.12
CA GLU A 201 -27.07 1.58 7.09
C GLU A 201 -26.59 2.00 8.49
N LEU A 202 -27.45 1.82 9.50
CA LEU A 202 -27.11 2.10 10.89
C LEU A 202 -26.14 1.05 11.46
N ASP A 203 -26.32 -0.24 11.16
CA ASP A 203 -25.41 -1.30 11.58
C ASP A 203 -24.04 -1.13 10.94
N ASP A 204 -24.01 -0.74 9.67
CA ASP A 204 -22.76 -0.43 8.96
C ASP A 204 -22.07 0.78 9.59
N ALA A 205 -22.79 1.81 9.98
CA ALA A 205 -22.24 2.96 10.67
C ALA A 205 -21.57 2.58 12.01
N TYR A 206 -22.23 1.74 12.83
CA TYR A 206 -21.62 1.21 14.07
C TYR A 206 -20.37 0.38 13.78
N ARG A 207 -20.39 -0.43 12.72
CA ARG A 207 -19.25 -1.26 12.30
C ARG A 207 -18.09 -0.42 11.78
N VAL A 208 -18.36 0.63 11.00
CA VAL A 208 -17.34 1.58 10.53
C VAL A 208 -16.63 2.24 11.71
N LEU A 209 -17.35 2.58 12.78
CA LEU A 209 -16.75 3.13 14.00
C LEU A 209 -16.16 2.06 14.94
N GLY A 210 -16.37 0.78 14.67
CA GLY A 210 -15.84 -0.32 15.48
C GLY A 210 -16.44 -0.39 16.87
N VAL A 211 -17.70 0.01 17.03
CA VAL A 211 -18.44 -0.01 18.31
C VAL A 211 -19.75 -0.80 18.19
N SER A 212 -20.25 -1.27 19.31
CA SER A 212 -21.55 -1.93 19.38
C SER A 212 -22.71 -0.90 19.34
N ALA A 213 -23.88 -1.32 18.88
CA ALA A 213 -25.07 -0.46 18.82
C ALA A 213 -25.55 0.01 20.21
N ASP A 214 -25.23 -0.74 21.26
CA ASP A 214 -25.54 -0.44 22.67
C ASP A 214 -24.41 0.34 23.38
N CYS A 215 -23.34 0.72 22.68
CA CYS A 215 -22.23 1.49 23.26
C CYS A 215 -22.73 2.83 23.83
N SER A 216 -22.08 3.30 24.89
CA SER A 216 -22.33 4.63 25.46
C SER A 216 -21.84 5.75 24.51
N ASP A 217 -22.39 6.96 24.69
CA ASP A 217 -21.93 8.14 23.94
C ASP A 217 -20.47 8.49 24.20
N ALA A 218 -19.96 8.14 25.37
CA ALA A 218 -18.54 8.34 25.70
C ALA A 218 -17.65 7.39 24.91
N GLU A 219 -18.04 6.13 24.76
CA GLU A 219 -17.36 5.13 23.95
C GLU A 219 -17.41 5.49 22.47
N LEU A 220 -18.58 5.89 21.96
CA LEU A 220 -18.78 6.35 20.60
C LEU A 220 -17.84 7.53 20.28
N ARG A 221 -17.79 8.55 21.12
CA ARG A 221 -16.91 9.72 20.94
C ARG A 221 -15.43 9.35 21.03
N ARG A 222 -15.08 8.39 21.89
CA ARG A 222 -13.68 7.92 22.00
C ARG A 222 -13.26 7.18 20.73
N ALA A 223 -14.08 6.26 20.23
CA ALA A 223 -13.85 5.50 19.03
C ALA A 223 -13.71 6.43 17.80
N TYR A 224 -14.65 7.36 17.63
CA TYR A 224 -14.61 8.35 16.57
C TYR A 224 -13.29 9.15 16.56
N ARG A 225 -12.90 9.72 17.72
CA ARG A 225 -11.64 10.49 17.82
C ARG A 225 -10.41 9.64 17.52
N ALA A 226 -10.40 8.39 17.95
CA ALA A 226 -9.30 7.46 17.66
C ALA A 226 -9.20 7.18 16.17
N LEU A 227 -10.33 6.95 15.48
CA LEU A 227 -10.37 6.71 14.04
C LEU A 227 -9.99 7.95 13.22
N VAL A 228 -10.47 9.13 13.58
CA VAL A 228 -10.08 10.40 12.93
C VAL A 228 -8.57 10.59 13.02
N LYS A 229 -7.97 10.35 14.19
CA LYS A 229 -6.51 10.41 14.34
C LYS A 229 -5.80 9.35 13.51
N LYS A 230 -6.31 8.12 13.49
CA LYS A 230 -5.72 6.96 12.80
C LYS A 230 -5.73 7.11 11.28
N TYR A 231 -6.82 7.68 10.72
CA TYR A 231 -7.00 7.83 9.27
C TYR A 231 -6.78 9.27 8.77
N HIS A 232 -6.04 10.07 9.54
CA HIS A 232 -5.70 11.41 9.10
C HIS A 232 -4.75 11.36 7.89
N PRO A 233 -5.06 12.08 6.79
CA PRO A 233 -4.25 12.01 5.55
C PRO A 233 -2.81 12.47 5.72
N ASP A 234 -2.50 13.30 6.73
CA ASP A 234 -1.14 13.77 7.02
C ASP A 234 -0.21 12.62 7.48
N LEU A 235 -0.75 11.54 8.05
CA LEU A 235 0.05 10.39 8.47
C LEU A 235 0.70 9.64 7.30
N VAL A 236 0.13 9.78 6.12
CA VAL A 236 0.58 9.12 4.88
C VAL A 236 1.11 10.13 3.86
N GLU A 237 1.50 11.32 4.32
CA GLU A 237 2.13 12.29 3.45
C GLU A 237 3.45 11.74 2.90
N GLY A 238 3.59 11.76 1.55
CA GLY A 238 4.73 11.14 0.88
C GLY A 238 4.61 9.65 0.58
N MET A 239 3.54 8.96 1.01
CA MET A 239 3.31 7.53 0.73
C MET A 239 2.60 7.27 -0.61
N GLY A 240 2.26 8.33 -1.33
CA GLY A 240 1.57 8.29 -2.61
C GLY A 240 0.18 8.91 -2.56
N ASN A 241 -0.24 9.45 -3.71
CA ASN A 241 -1.51 10.16 -3.79
C ASN A 241 -2.72 9.26 -3.55
N ASP A 242 -2.69 8.02 -4.04
CA ASP A 242 -3.82 7.09 -3.89
C ASP A 242 -4.01 6.66 -2.43
N VAL A 243 -2.92 6.44 -1.68
CA VAL A 243 -3.00 6.16 -0.25
C VAL A 243 -3.57 7.36 0.51
N LYS A 244 -3.17 8.58 0.12
CA LYS A 244 -3.70 9.83 0.69
C LYS A 244 -5.19 10.02 0.36
N GLU A 245 -5.61 9.73 -0.88
CA GLU A 245 -7.03 9.79 -1.28
C GLU A 245 -7.87 8.72 -0.57
N THR A 246 -7.34 7.50 -0.41
CA THR A 246 -7.99 6.45 0.37
C THR A 246 -8.15 6.88 1.84
N ALA A 247 -7.14 7.50 2.44
CA ALA A 247 -7.23 8.04 3.79
C ALA A 247 -8.31 9.12 3.92
N LYS A 248 -8.39 10.05 2.96
CA LYS A 248 -9.44 11.09 2.91
C LYS A 248 -10.83 10.46 2.79
N ARG A 249 -11.01 9.52 1.86
CA ARG A 249 -12.28 8.82 1.68
C ARG A 249 -12.69 8.08 2.94
N ARG A 250 -11.74 7.36 3.58
CA ARG A 250 -12.02 6.67 4.84
C ARG A 250 -12.39 7.63 5.96
N LEU A 251 -11.74 8.78 6.06
CA LEU A 251 -12.10 9.82 7.01
C LEU A 251 -13.52 10.34 6.77
N GLN A 252 -13.92 10.50 5.51
CA GLN A 252 -15.28 10.90 5.14
C GLN A 252 -16.31 9.83 5.52
N GLU A 253 -16.02 8.54 5.30
CA GLU A 253 -16.87 7.43 5.74
C GLU A 253 -17.04 7.42 7.28
N ILE A 254 -15.97 7.66 8.04
CA ILE A 254 -15.99 7.77 9.50
C ILE A 254 -16.89 8.93 9.95
N ASN A 255 -16.79 10.09 9.30
CA ASN A 255 -17.61 11.25 9.60
C ASN A 255 -19.10 10.99 9.30
N ASN A 256 -19.39 10.40 8.13
CA ASN A 256 -20.76 10.03 7.74
C ASN A 256 -21.35 9.00 8.71
N ALA A 257 -20.59 7.98 9.09
CA ALA A 257 -21.03 6.98 10.05
C ALA A 257 -21.38 7.61 11.42
N LYS A 258 -20.55 8.55 11.89
CA LYS A 258 -20.83 9.29 13.13
C LYS A 258 -22.14 10.09 13.02
N GLU A 259 -22.37 10.76 11.90
CA GLU A 259 -23.58 11.54 11.65
C GLU A 259 -24.84 10.67 11.59
N ILE A 260 -24.79 9.51 10.94
CA ILE A 260 -25.89 8.54 10.88
C ILE A 260 -26.27 8.08 12.30
N ILE A 261 -25.28 7.71 13.12
CA ILE A 261 -25.51 7.26 14.49
C ILE A 261 -26.08 8.39 15.36
N ASP A 262 -25.52 9.61 15.26
CA ASP A 262 -26.01 10.76 16.03
C ASP A 262 -27.46 11.07 15.68
N ARG A 263 -27.83 11.06 14.40
CA ARG A 263 -29.21 11.22 13.96
C ARG A 263 -30.13 10.14 14.54
N ALA A 264 -29.73 8.87 14.46
CA ALA A 264 -30.51 7.75 14.96
C ALA A 264 -30.69 7.80 16.49
N ARG A 265 -29.72 8.31 17.24
CA ARG A 265 -29.78 8.47 18.70
C ARG A 265 -30.55 9.71 19.14
N ALA A 266 -30.56 10.78 18.34
CA ALA A 266 -31.32 11.99 18.63
C ALA A 266 -32.85 11.81 18.50
N VAL A 267 -33.29 10.77 17.80
CA VAL A 267 -34.72 10.44 17.58
C VAL A 267 -35.28 9.51 18.68
N LYS A 268 -34.40 8.95 19.52
CA LYS A 268 -34.79 8.15 20.70
C LYS A 268 -34.88 9.02 21.95
#